data_3e193043304302162ae2af93d6dbb671
#
_entry.id   3e193043304302162ae2af93d6dbb671
#
_cell.length_a   1.000
_cell.length_b   1.000
_cell.length_c   1.000
_cell.angle_alpha   90.00
_cell.angle_beta   90.00
_cell.angle_gamma   90.00
#
_symmetry.space_group_name_H-M   'P 1'
#
loop_
_entity.id
_entity.type
_entity.pdbx_description
1 polymer ?
#
loop_
_entity_poly.entity_id
_entity_poly.type
_entity_poly.pdbx_seq_one_letter_code
_entity_poly.pdbx_strand_id
1 'polypeptide(L)'
;MKRGSIKYILVAAAIAAAVSVAGCGSDQTTAEPDQLVKTMEVGKTNDSTVGTYSGTVKGRYESKLSFQAGGRITTRNVQLGTRVKAGDILMTVDPKDIMQAVNQSQAQVDAAAAQLQLAAANLKRYQELYSADAVSAADLDQFQTAYDRAAAQYNQAQAGQQAQDNQLSYTRLTADADGVIAAVSAEVGQVVPAGQPVVTLVHDGDLEVTINVPENKLADFPVGKAVTVSFWALQNQTVSGVVREVAPMADAVSRTYEVNITLQNPPQGLQLGMTASVANTGEEQAAADTVVLPLSAIYQTGSTPQVWVVGKDKTLTLQNVSVETFGDNSVKVTGLHKGDIVVTAGVHKLRAGEKVRTEGADT
;
A
#
# COMPACT_ATOMS: atom_id res chain seq x y z
N MET A 1 -49.16 73.91 -66.04
CA MET A 1 -47.97 73.20 -65.56
C MET A 1 -48.42 72.04 -64.61
N LYS A 2 -48.06 70.86 -64.82
CA LYS A 2 -48.30 69.55 -64.13
C LYS A 2 -49.12 68.57 -64.95
N ARG A 3 -48.57 68.03 -66.03
CA ARG A 3 -49.10 66.85 -66.73
C ARG A 3 -48.00 65.85 -67.14
N GLY A 4 -46.83 65.86 -66.51
CA GLY A 4 -45.70 64.94 -66.88
C GLY A 4 -45.36 63.82 -65.93
N SER A 5 -45.85 63.88 -64.67
CA SER A 5 -45.36 62.93 -63.62
C SER A 5 -46.14 61.62 -63.52
N ILE A 6 -47.31 61.50 -64.07
CA ILE A 6 -48.20 60.31 -63.91
C ILE A 6 -47.80 59.18 -64.89
N LYS A 7 -47.23 59.50 -66.03
CA LYS A 7 -46.83 58.48 -67.01
C LYS A 7 -45.60 57.63 -66.63
N TYR A 8 -44.69 58.20 -65.81
CA TYR A 8 -43.49 57.47 -65.36
C TYR A 8 -43.76 56.58 -64.15
N ILE A 9 -44.77 56.89 -63.33
CA ILE A 9 -45.17 56.06 -62.22
C ILE A 9 -45.88 54.77 -62.68
N LEU A 10 -46.67 54.83 -63.74
CA LEU A 10 -47.31 53.63 -64.32
C LEU A 10 -46.37 52.71 -65.07
N VAL A 11 -45.32 53.22 -65.67
CA VAL A 11 -44.27 52.38 -66.32
C VAL A 11 -43.36 51.74 -65.30
N ALA A 12 -43.03 52.42 -64.20
CA ALA A 12 -42.29 51.83 -63.11
C ALA A 12 -43.05 50.76 -62.34
N ALA A 13 -44.34 50.87 -62.18
CA ALA A 13 -45.23 49.84 -61.59
C ALA A 13 -45.37 48.58 -62.45
N ALA A 14 -45.37 48.72 -63.79
CA ALA A 14 -45.45 47.60 -64.73
C ALA A 14 -44.13 46.80 -64.82
N ILE A 15 -42.98 47.45 -64.65
CA ILE A 15 -41.66 46.80 -64.59
C ILE A 15 -41.45 46.07 -63.25
N ALA A 16 -41.97 46.59 -62.16
CA ALA A 16 -41.90 45.94 -60.86
C ALA A 16 -42.80 44.66 -60.75
N ALA A 17 -43.91 44.64 -61.51
CA ALA A 17 -44.77 43.46 -61.57
C ALA A 17 -44.27 42.32 -62.52
N ALA A 18 -43.37 42.65 -63.46
CA ALA A 18 -42.78 41.64 -64.37
C ALA A 18 -41.57 40.88 -63.79
N VAL A 19 -40.94 41.38 -62.72
CA VAL A 19 -39.79 40.76 -62.05
C VAL A 19 -40.23 39.75 -60.97
N SER A 20 -41.50 39.76 -60.55
CA SER A 20 -41.99 38.87 -59.49
C SER A 20 -42.55 37.52 -59.94
N VAL A 21 -42.47 37.16 -61.20
CA VAL A 21 -42.98 35.86 -61.77
C VAL A 21 -41.87 34.94 -62.33
N ALA A 22 -40.58 35.32 -62.29
CA ALA A 22 -39.50 34.51 -62.78
C ALA A 22 -38.69 33.82 -61.67
N GLY A 23 -39.34 33.47 -60.56
CA GLY A 23 -38.70 32.79 -59.40
C GLY A 23 -39.45 31.54 -58.96
N CYS A 24 -39.62 30.58 -59.88
CA CYS A 24 -40.09 29.24 -59.50
C CYS A 24 -39.24 28.21 -60.22
N GLY A 25 -38.56 27.40 -59.43
CA GLY A 25 -38.01 26.12 -59.92
C GLY A 25 -36.51 25.94 -59.74
N SER A 26 -36.05 25.72 -58.57
CA SER A 26 -35.00 24.73 -58.33
C SER A 26 -35.36 24.05 -57.01
N ASP A 27 -35.80 22.84 -57.08
CA ASP A 27 -35.74 21.88 -55.97
C ASP A 27 -34.25 21.69 -55.60
N GLN A 28 -33.69 22.61 -54.86
CA GLN A 28 -32.53 22.30 -54.05
C GLN A 28 -33.06 21.53 -52.87
N THR A 29 -32.99 20.21 -52.97
CA THR A 29 -32.92 19.36 -51.80
C THR A 29 -31.73 19.86 -50.97
N THR A 30 -32.00 20.74 -50.03
CA THR A 30 -31.05 21.15 -49.04
C THR A 30 -30.74 19.88 -48.25
N ALA A 31 -29.65 19.19 -48.60
CA ALA A 31 -29.16 18.12 -47.76
C ALA A 31 -28.96 18.74 -46.38
N GLU A 32 -29.74 18.34 -45.40
CA GLU A 32 -29.48 18.70 -44.02
C GLU A 32 -28.02 18.39 -43.74
N PRO A 33 -27.25 19.33 -43.16
CA PRO A 33 -25.84 19.10 -42.89
C PRO A 33 -25.74 17.87 -41.97
N ASP A 34 -24.88 16.92 -42.37
CA ASP A 34 -24.62 15.68 -41.63
C ASP A 34 -24.48 16.01 -40.12
N GLN A 35 -25.30 15.37 -39.31
CA GLN A 35 -25.37 15.64 -37.86
C GLN A 35 -24.05 15.25 -37.21
N LEU A 36 -23.46 16.18 -36.43
CA LEU A 36 -22.24 15.92 -35.66
C LEU A 36 -22.57 15.07 -34.45
N VAL A 37 -21.92 13.90 -34.32
CA VAL A 37 -22.09 12.98 -33.21
C VAL A 37 -20.76 12.71 -32.52
N LYS A 38 -20.81 12.60 -31.21
CA LYS A 38 -19.64 12.17 -30.41
C LYS A 38 -19.57 10.64 -30.46
N THR A 39 -18.38 10.13 -30.79
CA THR A 39 -18.16 8.70 -30.98
C THR A 39 -17.04 8.17 -30.10
N MET A 40 -17.04 6.87 -29.86
CA MET A 40 -16.02 6.11 -29.15
C MET A 40 -15.73 4.83 -29.94
N GLU A 41 -14.47 4.51 -30.17
CA GLU A 41 -14.07 3.25 -30.79
C GLU A 41 -13.94 2.15 -29.72
N VAL A 42 -14.62 1.05 -29.91
CA VAL A 42 -14.59 -0.11 -29.03
C VAL A 42 -13.18 -0.72 -29.02
N GLY A 43 -12.57 -0.80 -27.82
CA GLY A 43 -11.24 -1.38 -27.63
C GLY A 43 -10.06 -0.41 -27.77
N LYS A 44 -10.28 0.90 -28.08
CA LYS A 44 -9.25 1.95 -27.99
C LYS A 44 -9.23 2.69 -26.66
N THR A 45 -10.33 2.76 -25.95
CA THR A 45 -10.36 3.34 -24.60
C THR A 45 -9.81 2.33 -23.62
N ASN A 46 -8.62 2.63 -23.08
CA ASN A 46 -8.04 1.95 -21.90
C ASN A 46 -8.83 2.27 -20.62
N ASP A 47 -10.15 2.41 -20.72
CA ASP A 47 -11.01 2.54 -19.56
C ASP A 47 -11.48 1.14 -19.10
N SER A 48 -10.51 0.22 -19.01
CA SER A 48 -10.66 -0.89 -18.11
C SER A 48 -10.71 -0.27 -16.72
N THR A 49 -11.89 -0.20 -16.13
CA THR A 49 -12.09 -0.03 -14.68
C THR A 49 -11.53 -1.26 -13.96
N VAL A 50 -10.30 -1.62 -14.26
CA VAL A 50 -9.47 -2.46 -13.40
C VAL A 50 -9.28 -1.62 -12.15
N GLY A 51 -9.92 -2.00 -11.08
CA GLY A 51 -9.77 -1.30 -9.81
C GLY A 51 -8.30 -1.21 -9.48
N THR A 52 -7.73 -0.02 -9.67
CA THR A 52 -6.35 0.28 -9.32
C THR A 52 -6.33 0.74 -7.88
N TYR A 53 -5.52 0.10 -7.07
CA TYR A 53 -5.38 0.41 -5.64
C TYR A 53 -4.01 1.04 -5.40
N SER A 54 -4.01 2.20 -4.77
CA SER A 54 -2.76 2.82 -4.33
C SER A 54 -2.20 2.09 -3.12
N GLY A 55 -0.91 1.81 -3.16
CA GLY A 55 -0.20 1.12 -2.09
C GLY A 55 1.12 1.79 -1.76
N THR A 56 1.76 1.30 -0.72
CA THR A 56 3.06 1.75 -0.26
C THR A 56 4.02 0.57 -0.13
N VAL A 57 5.25 0.75 -0.60
CA VAL A 57 6.32 -0.24 -0.43
C VAL A 57 6.76 -0.27 1.02
N LYS A 58 6.72 -1.44 1.64
CA LYS A 58 7.18 -1.71 3.01
C LYS A 58 8.15 -2.88 3.02
N GLY A 59 8.95 -2.98 4.05
CA GLY A 59 9.63 -4.22 4.37
C GLY A 59 8.65 -5.21 4.99
N ARG A 60 8.84 -6.48 4.75
CA ARG A 60 7.99 -7.53 5.32
C ARG A 60 8.01 -7.55 6.84
N TYR A 61 9.17 -7.25 7.45
CA TYR A 61 9.34 -7.20 8.89
C TYR A 61 9.89 -5.85 9.30
N GLU A 62 9.27 -5.28 10.33
CA GLU A 62 9.64 -4.00 10.91
C GLU A 62 9.68 -4.13 12.43
N SER A 63 10.82 -3.81 13.03
CA SER A 63 11.01 -3.80 14.48
C SER A 63 11.02 -2.38 15.03
N LYS A 64 10.16 -2.11 16.00
CA LYS A 64 10.17 -0.87 16.78
C LYS A 64 11.01 -1.08 18.04
N LEU A 65 12.27 -0.72 17.95
CA LEU A 65 13.27 -0.97 18.99
C LEU A 65 13.15 0.05 20.11
N SER A 66 13.20 -0.43 21.35
CA SER A 66 13.10 0.35 22.58
C SER A 66 14.14 -0.11 23.60
N PHE A 67 14.58 0.79 24.47
CA PHE A 67 15.41 0.41 25.61
C PHE A 67 14.61 -0.37 26.62
N GLN A 68 15.20 -1.41 27.21
CA GLN A 68 14.62 -2.14 28.34
C GLN A 68 14.93 -1.45 29.69
N ALA A 69 15.93 -0.55 29.73
CA ALA A 69 16.23 0.30 30.87
C ALA A 69 16.03 1.78 30.48
N GLY A 70 15.29 2.54 31.30
CA GLY A 70 15.14 3.99 31.09
C GLY A 70 16.40 4.76 31.46
N GLY A 71 16.63 5.91 30.80
CA GLY A 71 17.77 6.76 31.09
C GLY A 71 17.96 7.88 30.06
N ARG A 72 19.01 8.70 30.27
CA ARG A 72 19.41 9.74 29.30
C ARG A 72 20.23 9.11 28.20
N ILE A 73 19.87 9.36 26.94
CA ILE A 73 20.66 8.91 25.78
C ILE A 73 22.03 9.64 25.78
N THR A 74 23.09 8.85 25.79
CA THR A 74 24.47 9.35 25.77
C THR A 74 25.09 9.29 24.37
N THR A 75 24.77 8.26 23.59
CA THR A 75 25.30 8.10 22.22
C THR A 75 24.20 7.65 21.27
N ARG A 76 24.32 8.09 20.02
CA ARG A 76 23.53 7.64 18.88
C ARG A 76 24.47 7.33 17.72
N ASN A 77 24.60 6.07 17.36
CA ASN A 77 25.55 5.59 16.34
C ASN A 77 24.91 5.44 14.96
N VAL A 78 23.59 5.66 14.85
CA VAL A 78 22.83 5.44 13.62
C VAL A 78 22.04 6.68 13.22
N GLN A 79 21.77 6.79 11.93
CA GLN A 79 20.95 7.83 11.32
C GLN A 79 19.88 7.18 10.43
N LEU A 80 18.91 7.97 10.00
CA LEU A 80 17.93 7.54 8.99
C LEU A 80 18.66 7.01 7.75
N GLY A 81 18.26 5.83 7.27
CA GLY A 81 18.88 5.18 6.12
C GLY A 81 20.19 4.44 6.41
N THR A 82 20.69 4.45 7.64
CA THR A 82 21.88 3.66 8.01
C THR A 82 21.57 2.17 7.91
N ARG A 83 22.44 1.43 7.23
CA ARG A 83 22.38 -0.04 7.19
C ARG A 83 23.14 -0.61 8.39
N VAL A 84 22.51 -1.55 9.09
CA VAL A 84 23.02 -2.16 10.32
C VAL A 84 22.95 -3.68 10.23
N LYS A 85 23.77 -4.36 11.05
CA LYS A 85 23.75 -5.80 11.24
C LYS A 85 23.18 -6.15 12.60
N ALA A 86 22.64 -7.35 12.72
CA ALA A 86 22.21 -7.91 14.00
C ALA A 86 23.32 -7.81 15.05
N GLY A 87 23.00 -7.28 16.24
CA GLY A 87 23.95 -7.04 17.32
C GLY A 87 24.67 -5.69 17.30
N ASP A 88 24.58 -4.89 16.22
CA ASP A 88 25.17 -3.55 16.18
C ASP A 88 24.52 -2.64 17.24
N ILE A 89 25.35 -1.87 17.97
CA ILE A 89 24.87 -0.92 18.97
C ILE A 89 24.35 0.34 18.28
N LEU A 90 23.04 0.55 18.34
CA LEU A 90 22.36 1.69 17.72
C LEU A 90 22.44 2.95 18.59
N MET A 91 22.14 2.80 19.88
CA MET A 91 22.13 3.87 20.88
C MET A 91 22.52 3.33 22.25
N THR A 92 22.94 4.23 23.15
CA THR A 92 23.19 3.89 24.56
C THR A 92 22.55 4.93 25.47
N VAL A 93 22.06 4.48 26.63
CA VAL A 93 21.67 5.36 27.73
C VAL A 93 22.78 5.39 28.79
N ASP A 94 22.76 6.42 29.69
CA ASP A 94 23.80 6.59 30.75
C ASP A 94 23.78 5.37 31.69
N PRO A 95 24.85 4.58 31.75
CA PRO A 95 24.92 3.37 32.56
C PRO A 95 25.40 3.61 34.00
N LYS A 96 25.68 4.85 34.41
CA LYS A 96 26.41 5.14 35.67
C LYS A 96 25.76 4.51 36.88
N ASP A 97 24.47 4.70 37.09
CA ASP A 97 23.79 4.20 38.29
C ASP A 97 23.73 2.67 38.28
N ILE A 98 23.49 2.06 37.12
CA ILE A 98 23.44 0.61 36.94
C ILE A 98 24.84 0.02 37.16
N MET A 99 25.89 0.70 36.67
CA MET A 99 27.29 0.28 36.87
C MET A 99 27.67 0.28 38.36
N GLN A 100 27.19 1.26 39.15
CA GLN A 100 27.38 1.25 40.62
C GLN A 100 26.66 0.04 41.27
N ALA A 101 25.46 -0.31 40.80
CA ALA A 101 24.74 -1.50 41.30
C ALA A 101 25.49 -2.80 40.93
N VAL A 102 26.07 -2.90 39.73
CA VAL A 102 26.95 -4.02 39.32
C VAL A 102 28.16 -4.12 40.25
N ASN A 103 28.85 -3.02 40.49
CA ASN A 103 30.04 -3.00 41.41
C ASN A 103 29.66 -3.42 42.84
N GLN A 104 28.49 -2.99 43.32
CA GLN A 104 27.97 -3.39 44.64
C GLN A 104 27.66 -4.90 44.69
N SER A 105 27.00 -5.44 43.66
CA SER A 105 26.69 -6.86 43.60
C SER A 105 27.95 -7.73 43.47
N GLN A 106 28.96 -7.27 42.74
CA GLN A 106 30.27 -7.93 42.67
C GLN A 106 30.93 -8.01 44.06
N ALA A 107 30.92 -6.92 44.82
CA ALA A 107 31.48 -6.93 46.22
C ALA A 107 30.72 -7.92 47.12
N GLN A 108 29.42 -8.12 46.90
CA GLN A 108 28.65 -9.14 47.65
C GLN A 108 29.08 -10.55 47.25
N VAL A 109 29.33 -10.82 45.94
CA VAL A 109 29.87 -12.11 45.48
C VAL A 109 31.22 -12.37 46.13
N ASP A 110 32.14 -11.38 46.11
CA ASP A 110 33.45 -11.52 46.68
C ASP A 110 33.42 -11.83 48.20
N ALA A 111 32.52 -11.16 48.95
CA ALA A 111 32.35 -11.41 50.38
C ALA A 111 31.77 -12.83 50.62
N ALA A 112 30.77 -13.28 49.84
CA ALA A 112 30.21 -14.61 49.94
C ALA A 112 31.23 -15.71 49.54
N ALA A 113 32.07 -15.44 48.51
CA ALA A 113 33.14 -16.32 48.10
C ALA A 113 34.19 -16.54 49.24
N ALA A 114 34.58 -15.46 49.90
CA ALA A 114 35.51 -15.54 51.04
C ALA A 114 34.93 -16.37 52.18
N GLN A 115 33.63 -16.20 52.47
CA GLN A 115 32.91 -16.98 53.48
C GLN A 115 32.83 -18.48 53.12
N LEU A 116 32.57 -18.77 51.86
CA LEU A 116 32.51 -20.15 51.34
C LEU A 116 33.93 -20.79 51.43
N GLN A 117 34.96 -20.07 51.07
CA GLN A 117 36.36 -20.55 51.17
C GLN A 117 36.72 -20.89 52.62
N LEU A 118 36.38 -20.04 53.60
CA LEU A 118 36.59 -20.29 55.01
C LEU A 118 35.83 -21.53 55.49
N ALA A 119 34.53 -21.65 55.13
CA ALA A 119 33.71 -22.80 55.50
C ALA A 119 34.25 -24.10 54.90
N ALA A 120 34.67 -24.06 53.61
CA ALA A 120 35.31 -25.21 52.93
C ALA A 120 36.59 -25.67 53.62
N ALA A 121 37.48 -24.71 54.00
CA ALA A 121 38.71 -25.04 54.73
C ALA A 121 38.47 -25.64 56.07
N ASN A 122 37.44 -25.13 56.80
CA ASN A 122 37.05 -25.70 58.11
C ASN A 122 36.47 -27.10 57.90
N LEU A 123 35.52 -27.30 56.99
CA LEU A 123 34.95 -28.62 56.71
C LEU A 123 36.06 -29.64 56.36
N LYS A 124 36.98 -29.31 55.48
CA LYS A 124 38.12 -30.19 55.13
C LYS A 124 38.92 -30.58 56.37
N ARG A 125 39.26 -29.63 57.24
CA ARG A 125 40.00 -29.90 58.46
C ARG A 125 39.22 -30.87 59.41
N TYR A 126 37.93 -30.66 59.60
CA TYR A 126 37.12 -31.49 60.46
C TYR A 126 36.87 -32.88 59.82
N GLN A 127 36.82 -33.04 58.54
CA GLN A 127 36.80 -34.34 57.81
C GLN A 127 38.08 -35.13 58.12
N GLU A 128 39.27 -34.46 58.11
CA GLU A 128 40.57 -35.10 58.44
C GLU A 128 40.63 -35.51 59.93
N LEU A 129 40.16 -34.67 60.86
CA LEU A 129 40.09 -34.98 62.30
C LEU A 129 39.13 -36.12 62.59
N TYR A 130 37.97 -36.15 61.95
CA TYR A 130 36.98 -37.21 62.09
C TYR A 130 37.51 -38.54 61.58
N SER A 131 38.24 -38.58 60.49
CA SER A 131 38.91 -39.79 59.99
C SER A 131 40.00 -40.32 60.95
N ALA A 132 40.51 -39.46 61.82
CA ALA A 132 41.46 -39.82 62.87
C ALA A 132 40.80 -40.09 64.26
N ASP A 133 39.46 -40.24 64.32
CA ASP A 133 38.67 -40.39 65.54
C ASP A 133 38.87 -39.28 66.60
N ALA A 134 39.30 -38.05 66.16
CA ALA A 134 39.63 -36.92 67.02
C ALA A 134 38.43 -35.97 67.31
N VAL A 135 37.33 -36.11 66.59
CA VAL A 135 36.11 -35.28 66.76
C VAL A 135 34.87 -36.11 66.60
N SER A 136 33.69 -35.60 67.11
CA SER A 136 32.40 -36.32 67.00
C SER A 136 31.76 -36.15 65.62
N ALA A 137 30.85 -37.05 65.24
CA ALA A 137 30.02 -36.92 64.02
C ALA A 137 29.16 -35.63 64.01
N ALA A 138 28.67 -35.25 65.23
CA ALA A 138 27.91 -34.00 65.35
C ALA A 138 28.71 -32.74 65.08
N ASP A 139 30.02 -32.73 65.41
CA ASP A 139 30.92 -31.63 65.05
C ASP A 139 31.13 -31.58 63.54
N LEU A 140 31.33 -32.73 62.86
CA LEU A 140 31.45 -32.80 61.40
C LEU A 140 30.17 -32.29 60.72
N ASP A 141 29.01 -32.73 61.13
CA ASP A 141 27.70 -32.30 60.59
C ASP A 141 27.48 -30.78 60.75
N GLN A 142 27.98 -30.20 61.84
CA GLN A 142 27.92 -28.75 62.03
C GLN A 142 28.75 -28.00 60.94
N PHE A 143 29.95 -28.45 60.64
CA PHE A 143 30.81 -27.81 59.60
C PHE A 143 30.33 -28.11 58.19
N GLN A 144 29.73 -29.28 57.95
CA GLN A 144 29.03 -29.58 56.70
C GLN A 144 27.87 -28.60 56.48
N THR A 145 27.01 -28.44 57.48
CA THR A 145 25.90 -27.50 57.41
C THR A 145 26.34 -26.05 57.20
N ALA A 146 27.48 -25.65 57.86
CA ALA A 146 28.05 -24.33 57.66
C ALA A 146 28.57 -24.13 56.25
N TYR A 147 29.21 -25.14 55.67
CA TYR A 147 29.64 -25.12 54.28
C TYR A 147 28.43 -25.01 53.32
N ASP A 148 27.40 -25.84 53.48
CA ASP A 148 26.22 -25.85 52.64
C ASP A 148 25.50 -24.49 52.67
N ARG A 149 25.40 -23.87 53.88
CA ARG A 149 24.87 -22.51 54.04
C ARG A 149 25.71 -21.45 53.29
N ALA A 150 27.02 -21.51 53.43
CA ALA A 150 27.91 -20.59 52.73
C ALA A 150 27.87 -20.76 51.21
N ALA A 151 27.77 -22.00 50.71
CA ALA A 151 27.58 -22.30 49.29
C ALA A 151 26.26 -21.75 48.76
N ALA A 152 25.15 -21.91 49.52
CA ALA A 152 23.88 -21.31 49.15
C ALA A 152 23.91 -19.78 49.09
N GLN A 153 24.63 -19.11 50.04
CA GLN A 153 24.79 -17.67 50.03
C GLN A 153 25.62 -17.19 48.82
N TYR A 154 26.68 -17.92 48.49
CA TYR A 154 27.51 -17.59 47.30
C TYR A 154 26.68 -17.70 45.99
N ASN A 155 25.91 -18.78 45.83
CA ASN A 155 25.04 -18.95 44.66
C ASN A 155 23.95 -17.86 44.58
N GLN A 156 23.40 -17.43 45.73
CA GLN A 156 22.45 -16.33 45.81
C GLN A 156 23.11 -15.00 45.36
N ALA A 157 24.35 -14.71 45.82
CA ALA A 157 25.07 -13.51 45.46
C ALA A 157 25.40 -13.50 43.95
N GLN A 158 25.82 -14.65 43.40
CA GLN A 158 26.06 -14.78 41.95
C GLN A 158 24.79 -14.52 41.13
N ALA A 159 23.64 -15.09 41.53
CA ALA A 159 22.37 -14.82 40.85
C ALA A 159 21.99 -13.32 40.91
N GLY A 160 22.27 -12.67 42.05
CA GLY A 160 22.08 -11.22 42.19
C GLY A 160 22.96 -10.41 41.25
N GLN A 161 24.25 -10.76 41.11
CA GLN A 161 25.16 -10.13 40.17
C GLN A 161 24.69 -10.30 38.73
N GLN A 162 24.32 -11.50 38.31
CA GLN A 162 23.85 -11.76 36.96
C GLN A 162 22.61 -10.90 36.62
N ALA A 163 21.74 -10.66 37.59
CA ALA A 163 20.58 -9.78 37.39
C ALA A 163 21.02 -8.32 37.10
N GLN A 164 22.07 -7.82 37.80
CA GLN A 164 22.62 -6.47 37.55
C GLN A 164 23.36 -6.39 36.21
N ASP A 165 24.10 -7.42 35.84
CA ASP A 165 24.76 -7.49 34.52
C ASP A 165 23.74 -7.46 33.36
N ASN A 166 22.61 -8.15 33.52
CA ASN A 166 21.51 -8.07 32.57
C ASN A 166 20.97 -6.64 32.47
N GLN A 167 20.74 -5.95 33.63
CA GLN A 167 20.33 -4.55 33.63
C GLN A 167 21.33 -3.62 32.92
N LEU A 168 22.62 -3.89 33.09
CA LEU A 168 23.68 -3.13 32.37
C LEU A 168 23.59 -3.39 30.86
N SER A 169 23.33 -4.60 30.44
CA SER A 169 23.16 -4.91 29.01
C SER A 169 21.98 -4.15 28.40
N TYR A 170 20.89 -3.92 29.13
CA TYR A 170 19.70 -3.19 28.69
C TYR A 170 19.93 -1.68 28.49
N THR A 171 21.07 -1.15 28.91
CA THR A 171 21.48 0.24 28.61
C THR A 171 21.94 0.43 27.17
N ARG A 172 22.16 -0.65 26.43
CA ARG A 172 22.58 -0.64 25.04
C ARG A 172 21.41 -1.11 24.17
N LEU A 173 21.00 -0.29 23.22
CA LEU A 173 20.02 -0.68 22.22
C LEU A 173 20.77 -1.28 21.03
N THR A 174 20.50 -2.54 20.75
CA THR A 174 21.13 -3.27 19.64
C THR A 174 20.10 -3.60 18.57
N ALA A 175 20.57 -3.74 17.32
CA ALA A 175 19.74 -4.25 16.23
C ALA A 175 19.42 -5.72 16.48
N ASP A 176 18.16 -6.10 16.29
CA ASP A 176 17.67 -7.47 16.40
C ASP A 176 17.87 -8.30 15.11
N ALA A 177 18.06 -7.61 13.97
CA ALA A 177 18.29 -8.21 12.66
C ALA A 177 19.13 -7.30 11.77
N ASP A 178 19.62 -7.86 10.65
CA ASP A 178 20.19 -7.08 9.56
C ASP A 178 19.10 -6.24 8.90
N GLY A 179 19.40 -4.98 8.56
CA GLY A 179 18.39 -4.11 7.97
C GLY A 179 18.80 -2.64 7.83
N VAL A 180 17.80 -1.81 7.59
CA VAL A 180 17.94 -0.36 7.40
C VAL A 180 17.13 0.40 8.43
N ILE A 181 17.70 1.45 9.01
CA ILE A 181 17.02 2.33 9.96
C ILE A 181 16.00 3.19 9.20
N ALA A 182 14.70 2.94 9.43
CA ALA A 182 13.58 3.64 8.78
C ALA A 182 13.13 4.88 9.55
N ALA A 183 13.33 4.92 10.88
CA ALA A 183 13.02 6.09 11.68
C ALA A 183 13.89 6.14 12.94
N VAL A 184 14.19 7.35 13.40
CA VAL A 184 14.83 7.65 14.68
C VAL A 184 13.95 8.66 15.39
N SER A 185 13.41 8.29 16.56
CA SER A 185 12.42 9.08 17.31
C SER A 185 12.99 9.72 18.58
N ALA A 186 14.30 9.56 18.84
CA ALA A 186 14.94 10.12 20.04
C ALA A 186 16.35 10.59 19.74
N GLU A 187 16.79 11.62 20.46
CA GLU A 187 18.09 12.30 20.28
C GLU A 187 18.99 12.21 21.49
N VAL A 188 20.29 12.40 21.28
CA VAL A 188 21.30 12.46 22.36
C VAL A 188 20.92 13.56 23.36
N GLY A 189 21.01 13.23 24.64
CA GLY A 189 20.66 14.12 25.76
C GLY A 189 19.19 14.00 26.20
N GLN A 190 18.32 13.37 25.41
CA GLN A 190 16.92 13.10 25.78
C GLN A 190 16.84 11.98 26.83
N VAL A 191 15.89 12.11 27.77
CA VAL A 191 15.56 11.06 28.73
C VAL A 191 14.39 10.25 28.18
N VAL A 192 14.56 8.93 28.10
CA VAL A 192 13.56 8.00 27.60
C VAL A 192 13.20 6.96 28.67
N PRO A 193 11.91 6.64 28.85
CA PRO A 193 11.51 5.53 29.70
C PRO A 193 11.74 4.18 29.02
N ALA A 194 11.82 3.11 29.82
CA ALA A 194 11.84 1.76 29.28
C ALA A 194 10.56 1.46 28.45
N GLY A 195 10.71 0.74 27.34
CA GLY A 195 9.61 0.32 26.47
C GLY A 195 9.16 1.38 25.45
N GLN A 196 9.67 2.61 25.50
CA GLN A 196 9.35 3.62 24.47
C GLN A 196 10.15 3.34 23.19
N PRO A 197 9.48 3.16 22.01
CA PRO A 197 10.18 2.99 20.75
C PRO A 197 11.02 4.23 20.40
N VAL A 198 12.30 4.04 20.10
CA VAL A 198 13.24 5.12 19.75
C VAL A 198 13.84 4.96 18.35
N VAL A 199 13.85 3.73 17.82
CA VAL A 199 14.35 3.41 16.48
C VAL A 199 13.38 2.45 15.82
N THR A 200 13.09 2.67 14.53
CA THR A 200 12.40 1.71 13.68
C THR A 200 13.42 1.09 12.73
N LEU A 201 13.58 -0.22 12.80
CA LEU A 201 14.43 -1.01 11.92
C LEU A 201 13.55 -1.80 10.96
N VAL A 202 13.77 -1.64 9.66
CA VAL A 202 13.19 -2.50 8.62
C VAL A 202 14.23 -3.57 8.27
N HIS A 203 13.84 -4.83 8.43
CA HIS A 203 14.73 -5.95 8.19
C HIS A 203 15.08 -6.09 6.70
N ASP A 204 16.31 -6.48 6.40
CA ASP A 204 16.69 -6.90 5.05
C ASP A 204 15.87 -8.15 4.67
N GLY A 205 15.30 -8.17 3.46
CA GLY A 205 14.49 -9.29 2.98
C GLY A 205 13.50 -8.86 1.91
N ASP A 206 12.40 -9.59 1.83
CA ASP A 206 11.37 -9.37 0.84
C ASP A 206 10.67 -8.02 1.05
N LEU A 207 10.60 -7.24 -0.04
CA LEU A 207 9.80 -6.02 -0.09
C LEU A 207 8.36 -6.40 -0.46
N GLU A 208 7.42 -5.76 0.20
CA GLU A 208 5.99 -5.94 0.00
C GLU A 208 5.32 -4.61 -0.34
N VAL A 209 4.20 -4.69 -1.03
CA VAL A 209 3.31 -3.55 -1.22
C VAL A 209 2.06 -3.76 -0.38
N THR A 210 1.79 -2.81 0.50
CA THR A 210 0.58 -2.78 1.30
C THR A 210 -0.45 -1.90 0.61
N ILE A 211 -1.64 -2.42 0.34
CA ILE A 211 -2.80 -1.68 -0.16
C ILE A 211 -3.95 -1.76 0.82
N ASN A 212 -4.87 -0.79 0.73
CA ASN A 212 -6.11 -0.78 1.48
C ASN A 212 -7.29 -1.03 0.54
N VAL A 213 -8.01 -2.13 0.76
CA VAL A 213 -9.10 -2.60 -0.10
C VAL A 213 -10.44 -2.45 0.62
N PRO A 214 -11.45 -1.79 0.03
CA PRO A 214 -12.80 -1.73 0.58
C PRO A 214 -13.44 -3.13 0.69
N GLU A 215 -14.32 -3.33 1.67
CA GLU A 215 -14.97 -4.61 1.96
C GLU A 215 -15.65 -5.23 0.72
N ASN A 216 -16.36 -4.43 -0.08
CA ASN A 216 -17.07 -4.89 -1.27
C ASN A 216 -16.16 -5.34 -2.42
N LYS A 217 -14.84 -5.13 -2.29
CA LYS A 217 -13.81 -5.51 -3.29
C LYS A 217 -12.81 -6.54 -2.74
N LEU A 218 -12.97 -6.95 -1.49
CA LEU A 218 -12.04 -7.87 -0.83
C LEU A 218 -12.00 -9.25 -1.51
N ALA A 219 -13.15 -9.70 -2.03
CA ALA A 219 -13.25 -10.95 -2.78
C ALA A 219 -12.36 -10.99 -4.03
N ASP A 220 -11.94 -9.83 -4.55
CA ASP A 220 -11.07 -9.70 -5.70
C ASP A 220 -9.58 -9.95 -5.36
N PHE A 221 -9.22 -10.06 -4.06
CA PHE A 221 -7.86 -10.22 -3.56
C PHE A 221 -7.68 -11.44 -2.63
N PRO A 222 -8.05 -12.66 -3.04
CA PRO A 222 -7.80 -13.84 -2.21
C PRO A 222 -6.30 -14.10 -2.08
N VAL A 223 -5.89 -14.67 -0.94
CA VAL A 223 -4.50 -15.08 -0.72
C VAL A 223 -4.04 -16.02 -1.84
N GLY A 224 -2.83 -15.79 -2.34
CA GLY A 224 -2.25 -16.52 -3.47
C GLY A 224 -2.57 -15.94 -4.85
N LYS A 225 -3.42 -14.92 -4.94
CA LYS A 225 -3.74 -14.28 -6.22
C LYS A 225 -2.56 -13.49 -6.78
N ALA A 226 -2.29 -13.67 -8.07
CA ALA A 226 -1.35 -12.83 -8.81
C ALA A 226 -1.97 -11.47 -9.12
N VAL A 227 -1.17 -10.42 -8.98
CA VAL A 227 -1.55 -9.03 -9.27
C VAL A 227 -0.40 -8.34 -10.02
N THR A 228 -0.72 -7.29 -10.75
CA THR A 228 0.29 -6.44 -11.38
C THR A 228 0.53 -5.21 -10.53
N VAL A 229 1.78 -4.96 -10.20
CA VAL A 229 2.22 -3.82 -9.40
C VAL A 229 3.04 -2.90 -10.27
N SER A 230 2.70 -1.61 -10.34
CA SER A 230 3.44 -0.59 -11.06
C SER A 230 3.95 0.49 -10.10
N PHE A 231 5.15 1.02 -10.38
CA PHE A 231 5.81 2.05 -9.57
C PHE A 231 5.97 3.32 -10.39
N TRP A 232 5.23 4.33 -10.01
CA TRP A 232 5.26 5.62 -10.72
C TRP A 232 6.66 6.25 -10.71
N ALA A 233 7.36 6.21 -9.58
CA ALA A 233 8.71 6.76 -9.44
C ALA A 233 9.78 6.03 -10.31
N LEU A 234 9.48 4.83 -10.79
CA LEU A 234 10.35 4.02 -11.65
C LEU A 234 9.80 3.94 -13.09
N GLN A 235 9.31 5.07 -13.64
CA GLN A 235 8.79 5.17 -15.00
C GLN A 235 7.68 4.16 -15.32
N ASN A 236 6.81 3.90 -14.36
CA ASN A 236 5.72 2.89 -14.43
C ASN A 236 6.23 1.46 -14.75
N GLN A 237 7.43 1.11 -14.31
CA GLN A 237 7.87 -0.28 -14.35
C GLN A 237 6.86 -1.17 -13.62
N THR A 238 6.49 -2.26 -14.27
CA THR A 238 5.53 -3.23 -13.75
C THR A 238 6.23 -4.50 -13.32
N VAL A 239 5.81 -5.04 -12.19
CA VAL A 239 6.26 -6.35 -11.70
C VAL A 239 5.06 -7.18 -11.28
N SER A 240 5.22 -8.49 -11.30
CA SER A 240 4.24 -9.39 -10.74
C SER A 240 4.34 -9.40 -9.21
N GLY A 241 3.20 -9.33 -8.54
CA GLY A 241 3.06 -9.52 -7.11
C GLY A 241 2.11 -10.67 -6.82
N VAL A 242 2.19 -11.22 -5.63
CA VAL A 242 1.26 -12.25 -5.13
C VAL A 242 0.68 -11.78 -3.80
N VAL A 243 -0.63 -11.82 -3.67
CA VAL A 243 -1.32 -11.56 -2.40
C VAL A 243 -0.88 -12.60 -1.39
N ARG A 244 -0.10 -12.18 -0.38
CA ARG A 244 0.39 -13.04 0.69
C ARG A 244 -0.59 -13.12 1.85
N GLU A 245 -1.15 -12.00 2.21
CA GLU A 245 -1.93 -11.84 3.43
C GLU A 245 -3.02 -10.81 3.24
N VAL A 246 -4.16 -11.08 3.84
CA VAL A 246 -5.30 -10.17 3.95
C VAL A 246 -5.61 -10.01 5.42
N ALA A 247 -5.64 -8.79 5.93
CA ALA A 247 -5.96 -8.54 7.33
C ALA A 247 -7.35 -9.12 7.67
N PRO A 248 -7.49 -9.82 8.79
CA PRO A 248 -8.77 -10.44 9.15
C PRO A 248 -9.81 -9.42 9.65
N MET A 249 -9.38 -8.17 9.89
CA MET A 249 -10.22 -7.10 10.43
C MET A 249 -9.97 -5.82 9.66
N ALA A 250 -11.05 -5.08 9.38
CA ALA A 250 -10.94 -3.77 8.74
C ALA A 250 -10.38 -2.72 9.72
N ASP A 251 -9.65 -1.76 9.19
CA ASP A 251 -9.30 -0.55 9.92
C ASP A 251 -10.56 0.23 10.31
N ALA A 252 -10.66 0.62 11.57
CA ALA A 252 -11.86 1.22 12.14
C ALA A 252 -12.20 2.61 11.57
N VAL A 253 -11.21 3.31 11.01
CA VAL A 253 -11.35 4.68 10.49
C VAL A 253 -11.67 4.65 9.01
N SER A 254 -10.86 3.96 8.22
CA SER A 254 -10.98 3.91 6.76
C SER A 254 -12.01 2.86 6.28
N ARG A 255 -12.38 1.90 7.12
CA ARG A 255 -13.23 0.73 6.78
C ARG A 255 -12.70 -0.08 5.60
N THR A 256 -11.38 -0.15 5.50
CA THR A 256 -10.69 -0.91 4.47
C THR A 256 -9.89 -2.03 5.12
N TYR A 257 -9.66 -3.10 4.37
CA TYR A 257 -8.82 -4.21 4.77
C TYR A 257 -7.42 -4.01 4.21
N GLU A 258 -6.41 -4.19 5.05
CA GLU A 258 -5.02 -4.20 4.63
C GLU A 258 -4.73 -5.50 3.88
N VAL A 259 -4.13 -5.37 2.69
CA VAL A 259 -3.70 -6.49 1.86
C VAL A 259 -2.21 -6.32 1.57
N ASN A 260 -1.42 -7.33 1.95
CA ASN A 260 0.02 -7.36 1.77
C ASN A 260 0.38 -8.24 0.58
N ILE A 261 1.12 -7.67 -0.36
CA ILE A 261 1.48 -8.25 -1.64
C ILE A 261 3.00 -8.40 -1.70
N THR A 262 3.49 -9.63 -1.77
CA THR A 262 4.91 -9.91 -1.97
C THR A 262 5.28 -9.68 -3.44
N LEU A 263 6.35 -8.93 -3.68
CA LEU A 263 6.85 -8.64 -5.02
C LEU A 263 7.72 -9.79 -5.55
N GLN A 264 7.47 -10.21 -6.79
CA GLN A 264 8.32 -11.15 -7.49
C GLN A 264 9.37 -10.37 -8.30
N ASN A 265 10.66 -10.55 -7.99
CA ASN A 265 11.76 -9.84 -8.64
C ASN A 265 11.61 -8.31 -8.59
N PRO A 266 11.70 -7.69 -7.40
CA PRO A 266 11.55 -6.25 -7.24
C PRO A 266 12.57 -5.50 -8.12
N PRO A 267 12.17 -4.39 -8.76
CA PRO A 267 13.04 -3.65 -9.66
C PRO A 267 14.20 -2.99 -8.89
N GLN A 268 15.33 -2.83 -9.57
CA GLN A 268 16.46 -2.09 -8.99
C GLN A 268 16.04 -0.64 -8.71
N GLY A 269 16.46 -0.12 -7.55
CA GLY A 269 16.12 1.23 -7.12
C GLY A 269 14.80 1.35 -6.37
N LEU A 270 14.09 0.25 -6.12
CA LEU A 270 12.92 0.25 -5.26
C LEU A 270 13.30 0.62 -3.83
N GLN A 271 12.63 1.63 -3.26
CA GLN A 271 12.87 2.11 -1.91
C GLN A 271 11.62 2.00 -1.04
N LEU A 272 11.84 1.82 0.26
CA LEU A 272 10.78 1.86 1.27
C LEU A 272 10.02 3.18 1.20
N GLY A 273 8.70 3.13 1.36
CA GLY A 273 7.84 4.31 1.29
C GLY A 273 7.44 4.75 -0.12
N MET A 274 7.98 4.15 -1.19
CA MET A 274 7.52 4.47 -2.55
C MET A 274 6.06 4.09 -2.74
N THR A 275 5.35 4.93 -3.52
CA THR A 275 3.98 4.64 -3.92
C THR A 275 3.95 3.62 -5.04
N ALA A 276 3.11 2.61 -4.88
CA ALA A 276 2.81 1.61 -5.88
C ALA A 276 1.34 1.68 -6.30
N SER A 277 1.05 1.28 -7.52
CA SER A 277 -0.30 1.09 -8.03
C SER A 277 -0.51 -0.39 -8.33
N VAL A 278 -1.50 -0.99 -7.69
CA VAL A 278 -1.80 -2.42 -7.82
C VAL A 278 -3.05 -2.60 -8.66
N ALA A 279 -2.93 -3.35 -9.73
CA ALA A 279 -4.04 -3.73 -10.62
C ALA A 279 -4.34 -5.22 -10.50
N ASN A 280 -5.63 -5.55 -10.48
CA ASN A 280 -6.07 -6.94 -10.48
C ASN A 280 -5.93 -7.55 -11.88
N THR A 281 -5.05 -8.54 -12.06
CA THR A 281 -4.81 -9.22 -13.35
C THR A 281 -5.93 -10.16 -13.81
N GLY A 282 -6.96 -10.36 -12.99
CA GLY A 282 -8.01 -11.37 -13.27
C GLY A 282 -9.13 -10.90 -14.21
N GLU A 283 -9.21 -9.63 -14.57
CA GLU A 283 -10.30 -9.12 -15.41
C GLU A 283 -9.96 -9.01 -16.91
N GLU A 284 -8.69 -9.07 -17.30
CA GLU A 284 -8.30 -8.96 -18.72
C GLU A 284 -8.74 -10.16 -19.57
N GLN A 285 -8.95 -11.33 -19.00
CA GLN A 285 -9.27 -12.56 -19.73
C GLN A 285 -10.76 -12.87 -19.86
N ALA A 286 -11.62 -12.24 -19.01
CA ALA A 286 -13.08 -12.40 -19.10
C ALA A 286 -13.77 -11.34 -19.98
N ALA A 287 -13.04 -10.30 -20.42
CA ALA A 287 -13.59 -9.11 -21.05
C ALA A 287 -13.40 -9.05 -22.58
N ALA A 288 -13.07 -10.16 -23.26
CA ALA A 288 -12.90 -10.14 -24.72
C ALA A 288 -14.20 -9.74 -25.45
N ASP A 289 -15.37 -9.88 -24.82
CA ASP A 289 -16.68 -9.58 -25.42
C ASP A 289 -17.47 -8.49 -24.67
N THR A 290 -16.95 -7.95 -23.55
CA THR A 290 -17.64 -6.94 -22.74
C THR A 290 -17.05 -5.55 -22.96
N VAL A 291 -17.90 -4.60 -23.31
CA VAL A 291 -17.54 -3.20 -23.59
C VAL A 291 -18.17 -2.29 -22.54
N VAL A 292 -17.38 -1.36 -22.00
CA VAL A 292 -17.91 -0.31 -21.11
C VAL A 292 -18.28 0.91 -21.97
N LEU A 293 -19.55 1.29 -21.94
CA LEU A 293 -20.06 2.48 -22.63
C LEU A 293 -20.60 3.49 -21.62
N PRO A 294 -20.58 4.80 -21.92
CA PRO A 294 -21.36 5.77 -21.17
C PRO A 294 -22.85 5.41 -21.23
N LEU A 295 -23.58 5.61 -20.16
CA LEU A 295 -25.03 5.34 -20.12
C LEU A 295 -25.78 6.12 -21.22
N SER A 296 -25.29 7.27 -21.64
CA SER A 296 -25.81 8.11 -22.73
C SER A 296 -25.69 7.48 -24.13
N ALA A 297 -24.92 6.39 -24.28
CA ALA A 297 -24.78 5.66 -25.56
C ALA A 297 -25.93 4.66 -25.78
N ILE A 298 -26.65 4.30 -24.73
CA ILE A 298 -27.75 3.33 -24.83
C ILE A 298 -28.98 4.00 -25.40
N TYR A 299 -29.49 3.43 -26.49
CA TYR A 299 -30.74 3.79 -27.11
C TYR A 299 -31.77 2.68 -26.85
N GLN A 300 -32.88 3.02 -26.21
CA GLN A 300 -33.91 2.07 -25.89
C GLN A 300 -35.28 2.70 -26.13
N THR A 301 -36.02 2.17 -27.12
CA THR A 301 -37.42 2.54 -27.42
C THR A 301 -38.42 1.41 -27.15
N GLY A 302 -37.88 0.24 -26.76
CA GLY A 302 -38.65 -0.96 -26.44
C GLY A 302 -38.04 -1.75 -25.30
N SER A 303 -38.17 -3.06 -25.30
CA SER A 303 -37.62 -3.95 -24.27
C SER A 303 -36.14 -4.30 -24.46
N THR A 304 -35.58 -4.07 -25.67
CA THR A 304 -34.18 -4.46 -25.98
C THR A 304 -33.31 -3.23 -26.06
N PRO A 305 -32.23 -3.16 -25.27
CA PRO A 305 -31.22 -2.09 -25.37
C PRO A 305 -30.45 -2.20 -26.69
N GLN A 306 -30.20 -1.07 -27.30
CA GLN A 306 -29.47 -0.93 -28.57
C GLN A 306 -28.45 0.17 -28.50
N VAL A 307 -27.47 0.16 -29.39
CA VAL A 307 -26.50 1.23 -29.59
C VAL A 307 -26.41 1.60 -31.07
N TRP A 308 -26.07 2.86 -31.33
CA TRP A 308 -25.77 3.33 -32.68
C TRP A 308 -24.34 3.04 -33.04
N VAL A 309 -24.12 2.24 -34.08
CA VAL A 309 -22.78 1.95 -34.62
C VAL A 309 -22.62 2.70 -35.94
N VAL A 310 -21.47 3.37 -36.10
CA VAL A 310 -21.12 4.10 -37.32
C VAL A 310 -20.39 3.17 -38.27
N GLY A 311 -20.96 2.93 -39.44
CA GLY A 311 -20.34 2.15 -40.49
C GLY A 311 -19.17 2.86 -41.17
N LYS A 312 -18.40 2.13 -41.99
CA LYS A 312 -17.25 2.68 -42.75
C LYS A 312 -17.67 3.77 -43.73
N ASP A 313 -18.90 3.79 -44.20
CA ASP A 313 -19.52 4.79 -45.08
C ASP A 313 -20.12 5.97 -44.30
N LYS A 314 -19.90 6.05 -42.98
CA LYS A 314 -20.42 7.05 -42.05
C LYS A 314 -21.96 6.98 -41.91
N THR A 315 -22.58 5.85 -42.21
CA THR A 315 -23.98 5.62 -41.96
C THR A 315 -24.22 4.97 -40.60
N LEU A 316 -25.35 5.29 -39.97
CA LEU A 316 -25.75 4.77 -38.67
C LEU A 316 -26.55 3.48 -38.81
N THR A 317 -26.14 2.47 -38.01
CA THR A 317 -26.90 1.23 -37.84
C THR A 317 -27.19 0.99 -36.36
N LEU A 318 -28.38 0.47 -36.06
CA LEU A 318 -28.75 0.05 -34.71
C LEU A 318 -28.27 -1.40 -34.49
N GLN A 319 -27.52 -1.60 -33.42
CA GLN A 319 -27.09 -2.93 -33.01
C GLN A 319 -27.64 -3.26 -31.64
N ASN A 320 -28.22 -4.46 -31.52
CA ASN A 320 -28.70 -4.95 -30.22
C ASN A 320 -27.54 -5.29 -29.33
N VAL A 321 -27.63 -4.90 -28.07
CA VAL A 321 -26.64 -5.21 -27.05
C VAL A 321 -27.32 -5.82 -25.81
N SER A 322 -26.59 -6.67 -25.10
CA SER A 322 -27.06 -7.18 -23.81
C SER A 322 -26.35 -6.42 -22.68
N VAL A 323 -27.11 -5.86 -21.76
CA VAL A 323 -26.58 -5.16 -20.59
C VAL A 323 -26.30 -6.19 -19.50
N GLU A 324 -25.04 -6.22 -19.04
CA GLU A 324 -24.61 -7.07 -17.93
C GLU A 324 -24.72 -6.36 -16.57
N THR A 325 -24.19 -5.12 -16.49
CA THR A 325 -24.14 -4.39 -15.23
C THR A 325 -24.21 -2.88 -15.49
N PHE A 326 -24.95 -2.17 -14.62
CA PHE A 326 -24.97 -0.70 -14.58
C PHE A 326 -23.96 -0.20 -13.55
N GLY A 327 -23.13 0.77 -13.94
CA GLY A 327 -22.29 1.58 -13.06
C GLY A 327 -22.89 2.97 -12.84
N ASP A 328 -22.19 3.87 -12.13
CA ASP A 328 -22.70 5.20 -11.77
C ASP A 328 -23.04 6.07 -13.00
N ASN A 329 -22.23 6.04 -14.06
CA ASN A 329 -22.47 6.76 -15.31
C ASN A 329 -22.04 5.92 -16.53
N SER A 330 -21.91 4.63 -16.37
CA SER A 330 -21.43 3.69 -17.36
C SER A 330 -22.26 2.43 -17.35
N VAL A 331 -22.19 1.68 -18.45
CA VAL A 331 -22.90 0.41 -18.59
C VAL A 331 -21.97 -0.59 -19.26
N LYS A 332 -21.91 -1.82 -18.71
CA LYS A 332 -21.21 -2.95 -19.33
C LYS A 332 -22.16 -3.65 -20.27
N VAL A 333 -21.77 -3.75 -21.53
CA VAL A 333 -22.59 -4.39 -22.58
C VAL A 333 -21.78 -5.43 -23.34
N THR A 334 -22.46 -6.45 -23.82
CA THR A 334 -21.95 -7.46 -24.77
C THR A 334 -22.67 -7.34 -26.12
N GLY A 335 -22.05 -7.86 -27.18
CA GLY A 335 -22.59 -7.85 -28.53
C GLY A 335 -21.97 -6.83 -29.48
N LEU A 336 -20.84 -6.22 -29.08
CA LEU A 336 -20.03 -5.32 -29.91
C LEU A 336 -18.67 -5.97 -30.22
N HIS A 337 -18.05 -5.59 -31.34
CA HIS A 337 -16.75 -6.10 -31.75
C HIS A 337 -15.67 -5.02 -31.56
N LYS A 338 -14.45 -5.45 -31.34
CA LYS A 338 -13.30 -4.55 -31.29
C LYS A 338 -13.16 -3.80 -32.62
N GLY A 339 -13.11 -2.47 -32.55
CA GLY A 339 -13.04 -1.60 -33.72
C GLY A 339 -14.40 -1.02 -34.15
N ASP A 340 -15.52 -1.42 -33.51
CA ASP A 340 -16.81 -0.76 -33.76
C ASP A 340 -16.76 0.68 -33.23
N ILE A 341 -17.30 1.62 -34.01
CA ILE A 341 -17.43 3.02 -33.63
C ILE A 341 -18.85 3.26 -33.11
N VAL A 342 -18.99 3.49 -31.81
CA VAL A 342 -20.28 3.66 -31.14
C VAL A 342 -20.52 5.13 -30.85
N VAL A 343 -21.77 5.61 -31.09
CA VAL A 343 -22.19 6.95 -30.73
C VAL A 343 -22.43 7.05 -29.23
N THR A 344 -21.77 8.01 -28.57
CA THR A 344 -21.84 8.18 -27.11
C THR A 344 -22.70 9.35 -26.64
N ALA A 345 -23.12 10.25 -27.55
CA ALA A 345 -24.01 11.37 -27.22
C ALA A 345 -24.94 11.71 -28.37
N GLY A 346 -26.17 12.13 -28.05
CA GLY A 346 -27.16 12.56 -29.05
C GLY A 346 -28.02 11.43 -29.62
N VAL A 347 -27.98 10.23 -29.06
CA VAL A 347 -28.60 8.98 -29.57
C VAL A 347 -30.10 9.04 -29.87
N HIS A 348 -30.87 9.91 -29.21
CA HIS A 348 -32.34 10.00 -29.36
C HIS A 348 -32.80 10.79 -30.58
N LYS A 349 -31.92 11.50 -31.28
CA LYS A 349 -32.23 12.31 -32.47
C LYS A 349 -31.82 11.64 -33.76
N LEU A 350 -31.22 10.46 -33.73
CA LEU A 350 -30.61 9.78 -34.86
C LEU A 350 -31.60 8.80 -35.53
N ARG A 351 -31.41 8.56 -36.81
CA ARG A 351 -32.21 7.61 -37.63
C ARG A 351 -31.30 6.58 -38.29
N ALA A 352 -31.83 5.38 -38.46
CA ALA A 352 -31.10 4.33 -39.17
C ALA A 352 -30.86 4.71 -40.65
N GLY A 353 -29.65 4.51 -41.14
CA GLY A 353 -29.23 4.90 -42.47
C GLY A 353 -28.86 6.37 -42.65
N GLU A 354 -28.91 7.19 -41.58
CA GLU A 354 -28.52 8.59 -41.61
C GLU A 354 -26.98 8.70 -41.67
N LYS A 355 -26.48 9.65 -42.48
CA LYS A 355 -25.04 9.99 -42.50
C LYS A 355 -24.69 10.97 -41.41
N VAL A 356 -23.60 10.73 -40.76
CA VAL A 356 -23.14 11.53 -39.64
C VAL A 356 -21.69 11.96 -39.81
N ARG A 357 -21.34 13.08 -39.13
CA ARG A 357 -19.96 13.53 -38.93
C ARG A 357 -19.55 13.11 -37.53
N THR A 358 -18.41 12.45 -37.40
CA THR A 358 -17.89 11.96 -36.14
C THR A 358 -16.93 12.95 -35.50
N GLU A 359 -17.09 13.23 -34.23
CA GLU A 359 -16.12 13.96 -33.38
C GLU A 359 -15.57 12.96 -32.36
N GLY A 360 -14.23 12.75 -32.38
CA GLY A 360 -13.54 11.91 -31.37
C GLY A 360 -12.95 10.58 -31.87
N ALA A 361 -13.05 10.26 -33.17
CA ALA A 361 -12.40 9.07 -33.74
C ALA A 361 -11.00 9.33 -34.33
N ASP A 362 -10.53 10.60 -34.34
CA ASP A 362 -9.29 11.02 -34.99
C ASP A 362 -8.20 11.53 -34.02
N THR A 363 -8.09 10.98 -32.79
CA THR A 363 -6.92 11.26 -31.91
C THR A 363 -6.41 10.00 -31.26
#